data_47e882034daf1cbfd2a3a34ea9700503
#
_entry.id   47e882034daf1cbfd2a3a34ea9700503
#
_cell.length_a   1.000
_cell.length_b   1.000
_cell.length_c   1.000
_cell.angle_alpha   90.00
_cell.angle_beta   90.00
_cell.angle_gamma   90.00
#
_symmetry.space_group_name_H-M   'P 1'
#
loop_
_entity.id
_entity.type
_entity.pdbx_description
1 polymer ?
#
loop_
_entity_poly.entity_id
_entity_poly.type
_entity_poly.pdbx_seq_one_letter_code
_entity_poly.pdbx_strand_id
1 'polypeptide(L)'
;MHCALDSCPNQPGRIQLYQTKAELPQEGILFRTEIPFLLRSSFPTEDEQVAVYREHLETFAPRPVTMRTLDIGGDKDLPYFPIEEENPFLGWRGIRISLDHPEIFLVQIRALLRASEGLENLRIMLPMISNLAELDSGLALVRRAFKELTEEEGYVLKMPALGAMIEVPAAVYQVKEIGRRVDFMSVGTNDLTQYLLAVDRNNPRVAELYDSLHPSILRALKSIYDQAATVNCQLRVCGEL
;
A
#
# COMPACT_ATOMS: atom_id res chain seq x y z
N MET A 1 -3.65 2.23 -19.03
CA MET A 1 -2.79 1.59 -18.01
C MET A 1 -3.70 0.84 -17.07
N HIS A 2 -3.80 -0.46 -17.20
CA HIS A 2 -4.76 -1.25 -16.42
C HIS A 2 -4.10 -1.73 -15.15
N CYS A 3 -4.60 -1.27 -14.01
CA CYS A 3 -4.35 -1.92 -12.73
C CYS A 3 -5.22 -3.18 -12.68
N ALA A 4 -4.61 -4.35 -12.80
CA ALA A 4 -5.33 -5.61 -13.02
C ALA A 4 -5.82 -6.26 -11.73
N LEU A 5 -6.50 -5.53 -10.83
CA LEU A 5 -7.07 -6.13 -9.62
C LEU A 5 -8.42 -5.56 -9.13
N ASP A 6 -9.10 -4.68 -9.87
CA ASP A 6 -10.33 -4.06 -9.35
C ASP A 6 -11.57 -4.20 -10.25
N SER A 7 -11.75 -5.30 -10.92
CA SER A 7 -13.01 -5.54 -11.62
C SER A 7 -13.67 -6.85 -11.19
N CYS A 8 -14.18 -6.90 -9.95
CA CYS A 8 -15.27 -7.80 -9.57
C CYS A 8 -16.04 -7.21 -8.39
N PRO A 9 -17.19 -6.54 -8.60
CA PRO A 9 -18.10 -6.27 -7.52
C PRO A 9 -18.72 -7.60 -7.08
N ASN A 10 -18.61 -7.96 -5.80
CA ASN A 10 -19.27 -9.09 -5.12
C ASN A 10 -18.54 -10.43 -5.01
N GLN A 11 -17.21 -10.50 -4.99
CA GLN A 11 -16.56 -11.70 -4.43
C GLN A 11 -15.32 -11.32 -3.62
N PRO A 12 -15.38 -11.34 -2.28
CA PRO A 12 -14.19 -11.21 -1.45
C PRO A 12 -13.30 -12.45 -1.64
N GLY A 13 -12.03 -12.24 -1.95
CA GLY A 13 -11.00 -13.27 -1.80
C GLY A 13 -10.68 -14.14 -3.00
N ARG A 14 -11.13 -13.85 -4.21
CA ARG A 14 -10.58 -14.52 -5.39
C ARG A 14 -9.30 -13.83 -5.86
N ILE A 15 -8.16 -14.45 -5.53
CA ILE A 15 -6.92 -14.26 -6.27
C ILE A 15 -7.26 -14.62 -7.72
N GLN A 16 -7.12 -13.66 -8.64
CA GLN A 16 -7.25 -13.95 -10.05
C GLN A 16 -6.05 -14.84 -10.44
N LEU A 17 -6.26 -16.15 -10.44
CA LEU A 17 -5.24 -17.12 -10.86
C LEU A 17 -5.05 -16.94 -12.37
N TYR A 18 -3.95 -16.34 -12.76
CA TYR A 18 -3.52 -16.33 -14.16
C TYR A 18 -3.15 -17.75 -14.58
N GLN A 19 -3.70 -18.20 -15.70
CA GLN A 19 -3.48 -19.57 -16.19
C GLN A 19 -2.03 -19.82 -16.64
N THR A 20 -1.32 -18.76 -17.03
CA THR A 20 0.08 -18.84 -17.41
C THR A 20 0.88 -17.63 -16.93
N LYS A 21 2.20 -17.80 -16.71
CA LYS A 21 3.11 -16.67 -16.39
C LYS A 21 3.13 -15.57 -17.48
N ALA A 22 2.76 -15.90 -18.73
CA ALA A 22 2.72 -14.96 -19.84
C ALA A 22 1.56 -13.95 -19.73
N GLU A 23 0.49 -14.29 -19.01
CA GLU A 23 -0.68 -13.43 -18.78
C GLU A 23 -0.45 -12.40 -17.66
N LEU A 24 0.63 -12.55 -16.88
CA LEU A 24 0.94 -11.65 -15.79
C LEU A 24 1.38 -10.27 -16.30
N PRO A 25 0.94 -9.16 -15.69
CA PRO A 25 1.39 -7.82 -16.06
C PRO A 25 2.91 -7.70 -15.99
N GLN A 26 3.54 -7.21 -17.06
CA GLN A 26 5.01 -7.04 -17.08
C GLN A 26 5.49 -5.99 -16.06
N GLU A 27 4.66 -5.01 -15.76
CA GLU A 27 4.96 -3.92 -14.83
C GLU A 27 4.85 -4.31 -13.35
N GLY A 28 4.47 -5.56 -13.06
CA GLY A 28 4.25 -6.08 -11.72
C GLY A 28 2.83 -5.84 -11.22
N ILE A 29 2.58 -6.26 -9.98
CA ILE A 29 1.27 -6.15 -9.32
C ILE A 29 1.37 -5.33 -8.04
N LEU A 30 0.20 -4.83 -7.60
CA LEU A 30 -0.02 -4.31 -6.26
C LEU A 30 -0.79 -5.37 -5.45
N PHE A 31 -0.19 -5.84 -4.36
CA PHE A 31 -0.82 -6.74 -3.40
C PHE A 31 -1.28 -5.97 -2.17
N ARG A 32 -2.56 -6.07 -1.86
CA ARG A 32 -3.17 -5.46 -0.67
C ARG A 32 -3.10 -6.44 0.48
N THR A 33 -2.20 -6.18 1.42
CA THR A 33 -1.91 -7.12 2.52
C THR A 33 -3.01 -7.22 3.56
N GLU A 34 -3.99 -6.32 3.58
CA GLU A 34 -5.13 -6.39 4.49
C GLU A 34 -6.06 -7.58 4.22
N ILE A 35 -6.13 -8.09 3.00
CA ILE A 35 -7.04 -9.19 2.63
C ILE A 35 -6.84 -10.44 3.48
N PRO A 36 -5.62 -10.98 3.66
CA PRO A 36 -5.36 -12.09 4.57
C PRO A 36 -5.76 -11.83 6.02
N PHE A 37 -5.73 -10.58 6.47
CA PHE A 37 -6.12 -10.21 7.84
C PHE A 37 -7.65 -10.23 8.00
N LEU A 38 -8.39 -9.73 7.00
CA LEU A 38 -9.87 -9.68 7.01
C LEU A 38 -10.53 -11.06 7.09
N LEU A 39 -9.85 -12.11 6.64
CA LEU A 39 -10.37 -13.48 6.60
C LEU A 39 -10.11 -14.28 7.89
N ARG A 40 -9.52 -13.67 8.91
CA ARG A 40 -9.11 -14.33 10.14
C ARG A 40 -9.87 -13.83 11.36
N SER A 41 -9.68 -14.53 12.49
CA SER A 41 -10.22 -14.17 13.80
C SER A 41 -9.17 -13.57 14.76
N SER A 42 -7.91 -13.45 14.30
CA SER A 42 -6.80 -12.88 15.07
C SER A 42 -5.74 -12.37 14.09
N PHE A 43 -4.82 -11.53 14.58
CA PHE A 43 -3.66 -11.13 13.78
C PHE A 43 -2.85 -12.37 13.36
N PRO A 44 -2.51 -12.50 12.06
CA PRO A 44 -1.67 -13.59 11.59
C PRO A 44 -0.26 -13.49 12.19
N THR A 45 0.30 -14.62 12.57
CA THR A 45 1.70 -14.71 13.02
C THR A 45 2.66 -14.31 11.92
N GLU A 46 3.92 -14.02 12.28
CA GLU A 46 4.97 -13.71 11.30
C GLU A 46 5.12 -14.83 10.26
N ASP A 47 5.17 -16.09 10.68
CA ASP A 47 5.33 -17.24 9.79
C ASP A 47 4.14 -17.46 8.85
N GLU A 48 2.94 -17.25 9.33
CA GLU A 48 1.74 -17.31 8.48
C GLU A 48 1.75 -16.22 7.40
N GLN A 49 2.21 -15.02 7.75
CA GLN A 49 2.38 -13.94 6.79
C GLN A 49 3.50 -14.25 5.79
N VAL A 50 4.63 -14.79 6.25
CA VAL A 50 5.74 -15.23 5.39
C VAL A 50 5.23 -16.20 4.31
N ALA A 51 4.44 -17.20 4.69
CA ALA A 51 3.93 -18.20 3.74
C ALA A 51 3.10 -17.55 2.63
N VAL A 52 2.18 -16.65 2.99
CA VAL A 52 1.33 -15.94 2.02
C VAL A 52 2.16 -15.02 1.11
N TYR A 53 3.06 -14.22 1.68
CA TYR A 53 3.86 -13.29 0.89
C TYR A 53 4.85 -14.01 -0.03
N ARG A 54 5.44 -15.10 0.46
CA ARG A 54 6.36 -15.94 -0.32
C ARG A 54 5.69 -16.51 -1.55
N GLU A 55 4.50 -17.10 -1.42
CA GLU A 55 3.73 -17.64 -2.54
C GLU A 55 3.51 -16.59 -3.64
N HIS A 56 3.16 -15.35 -3.26
CA HIS A 56 2.97 -14.28 -4.23
C HIS A 56 4.28 -13.87 -4.91
N LEU A 57 5.35 -13.72 -4.14
CA LEU A 57 6.66 -13.35 -4.69
C LEU A 57 7.16 -14.40 -5.69
N GLU A 58 7.06 -15.68 -5.35
CA GLU A 58 7.47 -16.79 -6.23
C GLU A 58 6.61 -16.88 -7.49
N THR A 59 5.30 -16.71 -7.35
CA THR A 59 4.35 -16.76 -8.48
C THR A 59 4.68 -15.72 -9.53
N PHE A 60 5.05 -14.50 -9.09
CA PHE A 60 5.31 -13.39 -10.00
C PHE A 60 6.77 -13.24 -10.40
N ALA A 61 7.70 -13.92 -9.74
CA ALA A 61 9.13 -13.78 -10.04
C ALA A 61 9.45 -14.03 -11.54
N PRO A 62 10.29 -13.21 -12.16
CA PRO A 62 11.07 -12.09 -11.61
C PRO A 62 10.36 -10.71 -11.60
N ARG A 63 9.07 -10.66 -11.93
CA ARG A 63 8.31 -9.41 -12.02
C ARG A 63 8.11 -8.81 -10.63
N PRO A 64 8.19 -7.48 -10.47
CA PRO A 64 8.06 -6.83 -9.17
C PRO A 64 6.65 -7.02 -8.58
N VAL A 65 6.61 -7.31 -7.29
CA VAL A 65 5.40 -7.33 -6.48
C VAL A 65 5.48 -6.20 -5.47
N THR A 66 4.61 -5.21 -5.63
CA THR A 66 4.47 -4.13 -4.66
C THR A 66 3.49 -4.57 -3.58
N MET A 67 3.99 -4.77 -2.36
CA MET A 67 3.17 -5.11 -1.21
C MET A 67 2.90 -3.85 -0.40
N ARG A 68 1.63 -3.44 -0.35
CA ARG A 68 1.19 -2.33 0.48
C ARG A 68 1.09 -2.81 1.91
N THR A 69 1.72 -2.12 2.85
CA THR A 69 1.59 -2.45 4.27
C THR A 69 0.14 -2.26 4.72
N LEU A 70 -0.19 -2.82 5.89
CA LEU A 70 -1.55 -2.91 6.40
C LEU A 70 -2.29 -1.57 6.32
N ASP A 71 -3.44 -1.59 5.62
CA ASP A 71 -4.34 -0.45 5.48
C ASP A 71 -5.73 -0.85 5.98
N ILE A 72 -5.88 -0.89 7.29
CA ILE A 72 -7.14 -1.10 8.01
C ILE A 72 -7.64 0.23 8.59
N GLY A 73 -8.89 0.27 9.01
CA GLY A 73 -9.64 1.48 9.36
C GLY A 73 -10.42 2.02 8.15
N GLY A 74 -11.25 3.03 8.38
CA GLY A 74 -12.18 3.51 7.37
C GLY A 74 -13.33 2.54 7.14
N ASP A 75 -13.33 1.86 6.00
CA ASP A 75 -14.31 0.85 5.62
C ASP A 75 -13.81 -0.60 5.79
N LYS A 76 -12.63 -0.78 6.39
CA LYS A 76 -11.95 -2.07 6.54
C LYS A 76 -11.76 -2.43 8.00
N ASP A 77 -12.82 -2.91 8.63
CA ASP A 77 -12.79 -3.32 10.02
C ASP A 77 -12.30 -4.76 10.16
N LEU A 78 -11.47 -4.98 11.19
CA LEU A 78 -11.09 -6.31 11.62
C LEU A 78 -11.96 -6.69 12.83
N PRO A 79 -12.68 -7.83 12.81
CA PRO A 79 -13.55 -8.22 13.91
C PRO A 79 -12.84 -8.35 15.27
N TYR A 80 -11.55 -8.59 15.24
CA TYR A 80 -10.70 -8.75 16.43
C TYR A 80 -9.86 -7.49 16.76
N PHE A 81 -10.04 -6.42 15.99
CA PHE A 81 -9.43 -5.11 16.22
C PHE A 81 -10.43 -4.01 15.86
N PRO A 82 -11.52 -3.88 16.65
CA PRO A 82 -12.58 -2.92 16.37
C PRO A 82 -12.08 -1.48 16.53
N ILE A 83 -12.44 -0.63 15.58
CA ILE A 83 -12.12 0.80 15.58
C ILE A 83 -13.44 1.54 15.54
N GLU A 84 -13.78 2.21 16.63
CA GLU A 84 -15.01 3.02 16.73
C GLU A 84 -14.65 4.50 16.63
N GLU A 85 -15.02 5.13 15.53
CA GLU A 85 -14.78 6.56 15.25
C GLU A 85 -15.98 7.20 14.58
N GLU A 86 -16.22 8.48 14.85
CA GLU A 86 -17.29 9.24 14.19
C GLU A 86 -17.03 9.47 12.70
N ASN A 87 -15.76 9.59 12.30
CA ASN A 87 -15.33 9.83 10.94
C ASN A 87 -14.21 8.84 10.53
N PRO A 88 -14.51 7.56 10.33
CA PRO A 88 -13.50 6.52 10.16
C PRO A 88 -12.50 6.77 9.02
N PHE A 89 -12.95 7.37 7.91
CA PHE A 89 -12.07 7.69 6.79
C PHE A 89 -11.05 8.79 7.10
N LEU A 90 -11.35 9.68 8.05
CA LEU A 90 -10.49 10.79 8.45
C LEU A 90 -9.65 10.48 9.70
N GLY A 91 -9.88 9.34 10.31
CA GLY A 91 -9.36 8.97 11.62
C GLY A 91 -8.13 8.06 11.58
N TRP A 92 -8.18 7.04 12.41
CA TRP A 92 -7.10 6.10 12.67
C TRP A 92 -7.06 5.01 11.60
N ARG A 93 -6.20 5.18 10.62
CA ARG A 93 -6.16 4.35 9.42
C ARG A 93 -4.74 4.20 8.86
N GLY A 94 -4.43 3.04 8.29
CA GLY A 94 -3.21 2.77 7.53
C GLY A 94 -1.95 3.02 8.34
N ILE A 95 -1.05 3.89 7.84
CA ILE A 95 0.23 4.19 8.52
C ILE A 95 0.06 4.71 9.94
N ARG A 96 -1.04 5.40 10.27
CA ARG A 96 -1.29 5.92 11.61
C ARG A 96 -1.43 4.79 12.62
N ILE A 97 -2.19 3.73 12.28
CA ILE A 97 -2.30 2.52 13.10
C ILE A 97 -0.94 1.84 13.21
N SER A 98 -0.21 1.74 12.10
CA SER A 98 1.10 1.09 12.07
C SER A 98 2.14 1.79 12.95
N LEU A 99 2.05 3.11 13.09
CA LEU A 99 2.97 3.89 13.96
C LEU A 99 2.55 3.85 15.43
N ASP A 100 1.26 3.77 15.73
CA ASP A 100 0.75 3.63 17.10
C ASP A 100 0.91 2.19 17.62
N HIS A 101 0.92 1.20 16.71
CA HIS A 101 1.16 -0.21 17.00
C HIS A 101 2.38 -0.74 16.24
N PRO A 102 3.59 -0.24 16.58
CA PRO A 102 4.82 -0.63 15.88
C PRO A 102 5.13 -2.12 15.98
N GLU A 103 4.63 -2.81 17.01
CA GLU A 103 4.76 -4.27 17.17
C GLU A 103 4.03 -5.03 16.05
N ILE A 104 2.83 -4.61 15.66
CA ILE A 104 2.07 -5.21 14.55
C ILE A 104 2.78 -4.91 13.22
N PHE A 105 3.21 -3.67 13.05
CA PHE A 105 3.91 -3.25 11.85
C PHE A 105 5.24 -3.97 11.66
N LEU A 106 6.05 -4.11 12.72
CA LEU A 106 7.32 -4.82 12.67
C LEU A 106 7.14 -6.30 12.30
N VAL A 107 6.15 -6.99 12.86
CA VAL A 107 5.82 -8.38 12.48
C VAL A 107 5.53 -8.47 10.99
N GLN A 108 4.75 -7.54 10.44
CA GLN A 108 4.45 -7.51 8.99
C GLN A 108 5.70 -7.24 8.15
N ILE A 109 6.49 -6.22 8.51
CA ILE A 109 7.72 -5.88 7.76
C ILE A 109 8.73 -7.03 7.80
N ARG A 110 8.92 -7.66 8.95
CA ARG A 110 9.79 -8.83 9.08
C ARG A 110 9.31 -9.97 8.18
N ALA A 111 8.00 -10.24 8.19
CA ALA A 111 7.42 -11.26 7.33
C ALA A 111 7.63 -10.98 5.83
N LEU A 112 7.45 -9.73 5.39
CA LEU A 112 7.70 -9.31 4.02
C LEU A 112 9.17 -9.51 3.61
N LEU A 113 10.09 -9.11 4.48
CA LEU A 113 11.53 -9.23 4.26
C LEU A 113 11.97 -10.71 4.22
N ARG A 114 11.56 -11.53 5.19
CA ARG A 114 11.84 -12.97 5.22
C ARG A 114 11.26 -13.69 3.99
N ALA A 115 10.06 -13.32 3.57
CA ALA A 115 9.44 -13.87 2.37
C ALA A 115 10.23 -13.55 1.09
N SER A 116 11.05 -12.51 1.08
CA SER A 116 11.84 -12.10 -0.08
C SER A 116 13.22 -12.76 -0.15
N GLU A 117 13.63 -13.56 0.82
CA GLU A 117 14.95 -14.21 0.81
C GLU A 117 15.17 -15.03 -0.46
N GLY A 118 16.27 -14.74 -1.16
CA GLY A 118 16.58 -15.35 -2.45
C GLY A 118 15.73 -14.86 -3.64
N LEU A 119 14.84 -13.88 -3.41
CA LEU A 119 14.04 -13.21 -4.44
C LEU A 119 14.35 -11.72 -4.45
N GLU A 120 14.32 -11.09 -5.62
CA GLU A 120 14.64 -9.66 -5.78
C GLU A 120 13.45 -8.83 -6.26
N ASN A 121 12.24 -9.37 -6.16
CA ASN A 121 11.05 -8.77 -6.75
C ASN A 121 10.10 -8.11 -5.74
N LEU A 122 10.43 -8.09 -4.44
CA LEU A 122 9.66 -7.38 -3.44
C LEU A 122 9.82 -5.87 -3.56
N ARG A 123 8.71 -5.15 -3.45
CA ARG A 123 8.62 -3.71 -3.19
C ARG A 123 7.67 -3.48 -2.02
N ILE A 124 8.01 -2.59 -1.10
CA ILE A 124 7.16 -2.26 0.05
C ILE A 124 6.61 -0.84 -0.13
N MET A 125 5.31 -0.66 0.05
CA MET A 125 4.64 0.62 -0.11
C MET A 125 3.87 0.99 1.16
N LEU A 126 4.10 2.19 1.67
CA LEU A 126 3.42 2.75 2.84
C LEU A 126 2.15 3.51 2.41
N PRO A 127 0.95 3.13 2.93
CA PRO A 127 -0.32 3.79 2.62
C PRO A 127 -0.54 5.04 3.47
N MET A 128 -1.49 5.87 3.10
CA MET A 128 -2.07 6.96 3.91
C MET A 128 -1.06 7.99 4.44
N ILE A 129 0.03 8.21 3.72
CA ILE A 129 1.03 9.22 4.10
C ILE A 129 0.43 10.62 3.95
N SER A 130 0.39 11.36 5.06
CA SER A 130 -0.10 12.73 5.10
C SER A 130 1.00 13.77 5.32
N ASN A 131 2.14 13.35 5.91
CA ASN A 131 3.28 14.21 6.19
C ASN A 131 4.60 13.45 6.21
N LEU A 132 5.71 14.20 6.21
CA LEU A 132 7.05 13.62 6.14
C LEU A 132 7.46 12.90 7.43
N ALA A 133 6.95 13.31 8.58
CA ALA A 133 7.30 12.67 9.85
C ALA A 133 6.72 11.25 9.93
N GLU A 134 5.49 11.04 9.45
CA GLU A 134 4.89 9.69 9.31
C GLU A 134 5.73 8.83 8.38
N LEU A 135 6.11 9.36 7.21
CA LEU A 135 6.94 8.66 6.25
C LEU A 135 8.30 8.28 6.84
N ASP A 136 9.00 9.24 7.42
CA ASP A 136 10.33 9.03 7.99
C ASP A 136 10.30 7.99 9.13
N SER A 137 9.26 8.02 9.99
CA SER A 137 9.04 7.04 11.05
C SER A 137 8.78 5.64 10.52
N GLY A 138 7.90 5.51 9.51
CA GLY A 138 7.62 4.22 8.88
C GLY A 138 8.86 3.63 8.20
N LEU A 139 9.60 4.44 7.45
CA LEU A 139 10.85 4.02 6.82
C LEU A 139 11.93 3.62 7.84
N ALA A 140 11.98 4.28 9.00
CA ALA A 140 12.91 3.92 10.08
C ALA A 140 12.59 2.53 10.65
N LEU A 141 11.31 2.20 10.84
CA LEU A 141 10.89 0.87 11.30
C LEU A 141 11.22 -0.23 10.27
N VAL A 142 11.04 0.06 8.97
CA VAL A 142 11.45 -0.88 7.91
C VAL A 142 12.96 -1.15 7.96
N ARG A 143 13.77 -0.09 8.06
CA ARG A 143 15.23 -0.23 8.14
C ARG A 143 15.67 -0.96 9.41
N ARG A 144 14.98 -0.73 10.53
CA ARG A 144 15.22 -1.44 11.79
C ARG A 144 14.97 -2.93 11.62
N ALA A 145 13.82 -3.35 11.11
CA ALA A 145 13.50 -4.75 10.87
C ALA A 145 14.52 -5.43 9.92
N PHE A 146 14.93 -4.73 8.87
CA PHE A 146 15.95 -5.23 7.96
C PHE A 146 17.29 -5.47 8.66
N LYS A 147 17.72 -4.52 9.49
CA LYS A 147 18.96 -4.63 10.25
C LYS A 147 18.91 -5.80 11.24
N GLU A 148 17.83 -5.93 12.02
CA GLU A 148 17.64 -7.04 12.96
C GLU A 148 17.73 -8.39 12.23
N LEU A 149 17.03 -8.57 11.11
CA LEU A 149 17.08 -9.81 10.35
C LEU A 149 18.46 -10.14 9.77
N THR A 150 19.15 -9.13 9.23
CA THR A 150 20.43 -9.37 8.55
C THR A 150 21.63 -9.46 9.51
N GLU A 151 21.69 -8.59 10.52
CA GLU A 151 22.86 -8.51 11.43
C GLU A 151 22.71 -9.41 12.65
N GLU A 152 21.49 -9.65 13.16
CA GLU A 152 21.29 -10.40 14.39
C GLU A 152 20.82 -11.84 14.13
N GLU A 153 20.00 -12.05 13.09
CA GLU A 153 19.43 -13.37 12.78
C GLU A 153 20.09 -14.06 11.58
N GLY A 154 20.93 -13.35 10.82
CA GLY A 154 21.78 -13.93 9.78
C GLY A 154 21.07 -14.20 8.45
N TYR A 155 19.90 -13.60 8.19
CA TYR A 155 19.24 -13.68 6.88
C TYR A 155 20.05 -12.98 5.79
N VAL A 156 20.06 -13.56 4.60
CA VAL A 156 20.72 -12.97 3.42
C VAL A 156 19.68 -12.23 2.58
N LEU A 157 19.47 -10.97 2.92
CA LEU A 157 18.45 -10.13 2.31
C LEU A 157 19.04 -8.96 1.52
N LYS A 158 18.30 -8.53 0.49
CA LYS A 158 18.52 -7.25 -0.19
C LYS A 158 17.40 -6.29 0.23
N MET A 159 17.77 -5.06 0.58
CA MET A 159 16.76 -4.04 0.89
C MET A 159 15.83 -3.87 -0.32
N PRO A 160 14.52 -4.11 -0.16
CA PRO A 160 13.56 -3.90 -1.25
C PRO A 160 13.41 -2.42 -1.56
N ALA A 161 12.91 -2.11 -2.76
CA ALA A 161 12.51 -0.75 -3.08
C ALA A 161 11.35 -0.32 -2.16
N LEU A 162 11.49 0.87 -1.56
CA LEU A 162 10.52 1.45 -0.63
C LEU A 162 9.72 2.55 -1.32
N GLY A 163 8.43 2.55 -1.14
CA GLY A 163 7.53 3.51 -1.77
C GLY A 163 6.50 4.10 -0.82
N ALA A 164 5.86 5.18 -1.27
CA ALA A 164 4.75 5.83 -0.58
C ALA A 164 3.54 5.94 -1.50
N MET A 165 2.34 5.79 -0.93
CA MET A 165 1.09 6.06 -1.63
C MET A 165 0.72 7.52 -1.47
N ILE A 166 0.46 8.19 -2.60
CA ILE A 166 -0.02 9.56 -2.67
C ILE A 166 -1.54 9.49 -2.84
N GLU A 167 -2.24 9.54 -1.73
CA GLU A 167 -3.70 9.38 -1.70
C GLU A 167 -4.39 10.35 -0.71
N VAL A 168 -3.59 11.01 0.14
CA VAL A 168 -4.06 12.08 1.01
C VAL A 168 -3.75 13.43 0.35
N PRO A 169 -4.69 14.39 0.28
CA PRO A 169 -4.47 15.68 -0.37
C PRO A 169 -3.23 16.43 0.12
N ALA A 170 -2.91 16.34 1.41
CA ALA A 170 -1.70 16.95 1.97
C ALA A 170 -0.41 16.41 1.33
N ALA A 171 -0.37 15.14 0.93
CA ALA A 171 0.78 14.54 0.26
C ALA A 171 1.00 15.10 -1.14
N VAL A 172 -0.06 15.55 -1.83
CA VAL A 172 0.04 16.18 -3.17
C VAL A 172 0.96 17.40 -3.15
N TYR A 173 0.97 18.14 -2.06
CA TYR A 173 1.82 19.33 -1.89
C TYR A 173 3.23 19.01 -1.41
N GLN A 174 3.53 17.75 -1.10
CA GLN A 174 4.81 17.28 -0.55
C GLN A 174 5.48 16.23 -1.45
N VAL A 175 5.02 16.07 -2.68
CA VAL A 175 5.50 15.01 -3.62
C VAL A 175 7.01 15.06 -3.83
N LYS A 176 7.60 16.26 -3.94
CA LYS A 176 9.06 16.40 -4.10
C LYS A 176 9.84 15.89 -2.89
N GLU A 177 9.37 16.26 -1.71
CA GLU A 177 10.00 15.89 -0.44
C GLU A 177 9.83 14.39 -0.16
N ILE A 178 8.67 13.83 -0.48
CA ILE A 178 8.38 12.39 -0.41
C ILE A 178 9.27 11.65 -1.40
N GLY A 179 9.30 12.08 -2.67
CA GLY A 179 10.07 11.43 -3.72
C GLY A 179 11.59 11.43 -3.52
N ARG A 180 12.12 12.32 -2.66
CA ARG A 180 13.53 12.28 -2.24
C ARG A 180 13.85 11.24 -1.17
N ARG A 181 12.82 10.64 -0.56
CA ARG A 181 12.93 9.68 0.55
C ARG A 181 12.64 8.24 0.14
N VAL A 182 11.95 8.08 -0.99
CA VAL A 182 11.48 6.77 -1.47
C VAL A 182 11.98 6.48 -2.88
N ASP A 183 11.99 5.22 -3.25
CA ASP A 183 12.42 4.77 -4.58
C ASP A 183 11.29 4.91 -5.62
N PHE A 184 10.03 4.88 -5.17
CA PHE A 184 8.87 5.04 -6.04
C PHE A 184 7.67 5.60 -5.28
N MET A 185 6.72 6.15 -6.04
CA MET A 185 5.42 6.58 -5.53
C MET A 185 4.30 5.95 -6.34
N SER A 186 3.15 5.75 -5.70
CA SER A 186 1.92 5.31 -6.37
C SER A 186 0.78 6.22 -5.97
N VAL A 187 0.00 6.69 -6.95
CA VAL A 187 -1.18 7.51 -6.66
C VAL A 187 -2.38 6.60 -6.42
N GLY A 188 -2.96 6.66 -5.22
CA GLY A 188 -4.21 5.99 -4.86
C GLY A 188 -5.40 6.86 -5.27
N THR A 189 -5.86 6.73 -6.53
CA THR A 189 -6.87 7.64 -7.07
C THR A 189 -8.21 7.55 -6.36
N ASN A 190 -8.59 6.39 -5.85
CA ASN A 190 -9.86 6.21 -5.18
C ASN A 190 -9.95 7.03 -3.88
N ASP A 191 -8.97 6.90 -3.01
CA ASP A 191 -8.93 7.65 -1.75
C ASP A 191 -8.63 9.14 -2.01
N LEU A 192 -7.75 9.45 -2.96
CA LEU A 192 -7.47 10.84 -3.34
C LEU A 192 -8.72 11.55 -3.84
N THR A 193 -9.53 10.90 -4.67
CA THR A 193 -10.80 11.45 -5.16
C THR A 193 -11.77 11.68 -4.01
N GLN A 194 -11.95 10.67 -3.15
CA GLN A 194 -12.81 10.76 -1.98
C GLN A 194 -12.46 11.95 -1.08
N TYR A 195 -11.18 12.13 -0.77
CA TYR A 195 -10.71 13.20 0.11
C TYR A 195 -10.73 14.58 -0.56
N LEU A 196 -10.37 14.68 -1.84
CA LEU A 196 -10.39 15.96 -2.55
C LEU A 196 -11.79 16.51 -2.80
N LEU A 197 -12.75 15.61 -3.07
CA LEU A 197 -14.14 15.99 -3.28
C LEU A 197 -14.96 16.00 -1.98
N ALA A 198 -14.39 15.52 -0.87
CA ALA A 198 -15.08 15.32 0.40
C ALA A 198 -16.35 14.44 0.25
N VAL A 199 -16.24 13.37 -0.54
CA VAL A 199 -17.34 12.48 -0.89
C VAL A 199 -17.00 11.07 -0.46
N ASP A 200 -17.81 10.51 0.44
CA ASP A 200 -17.74 9.08 0.76
C ASP A 200 -18.37 8.26 -0.36
N ARG A 201 -17.54 7.52 -1.10
CA ARG A 201 -17.97 6.65 -2.21
C ARG A 201 -18.92 5.52 -1.79
N ASN A 202 -18.91 5.15 -0.50
CA ASN A 202 -19.76 4.10 0.04
C ASN A 202 -21.10 4.65 0.56
N ASN A 203 -21.28 5.97 0.64
CA ASN A 203 -22.52 6.59 1.06
C ASN A 203 -23.44 6.81 -0.15
N PRO A 204 -24.56 6.05 -0.28
CA PRO A 204 -25.42 6.10 -1.45
C PRO A 204 -26.08 7.46 -1.70
N ARG A 205 -26.11 8.35 -0.70
CA ARG A 205 -26.69 9.70 -0.85
C ARG A 205 -25.77 10.68 -1.57
N VAL A 206 -24.46 10.43 -1.55
CA VAL A 206 -23.47 11.35 -2.12
C VAL A 206 -22.55 10.67 -3.13
N ALA A 207 -22.62 9.33 -3.27
CA ALA A 207 -21.75 8.56 -4.18
C ALA A 207 -21.81 9.05 -5.64
N GLU A 208 -22.93 9.62 -6.07
CA GLU A 208 -23.07 10.21 -7.41
C GLU A 208 -22.18 11.45 -7.63
N LEU A 209 -21.71 12.07 -6.54
CA LEU A 209 -20.75 13.19 -6.60
C LEU A 209 -19.30 12.72 -6.73
N TYR A 210 -19.05 11.42 -6.57
CA TYR A 210 -17.74 10.84 -6.76
C TYR A 210 -17.43 10.75 -8.26
N ASP A 211 -16.51 11.60 -8.71
CA ASP A 211 -16.07 11.67 -10.10
C ASP A 211 -14.55 11.64 -10.19
N SER A 212 -14.01 10.50 -10.60
CA SER A 212 -12.56 10.31 -10.76
C SER A 212 -11.97 11.17 -11.89
N LEU A 213 -12.78 11.66 -12.82
CA LEU A 213 -12.38 12.56 -13.90
C LEU A 213 -12.67 14.03 -13.59
N HIS A 214 -13.09 14.35 -12.38
CA HIS A 214 -13.34 15.73 -11.98
C HIS A 214 -12.11 16.62 -12.23
N PRO A 215 -12.29 17.86 -12.72
CA PRO A 215 -11.16 18.74 -13.05
C PRO A 215 -10.14 18.96 -11.92
N SER A 216 -10.58 18.92 -10.65
CA SER A 216 -9.69 19.01 -9.48
C SER A 216 -8.78 17.79 -9.37
N ILE A 217 -9.32 16.60 -9.66
CA ILE A 217 -8.55 15.34 -9.63
C ILE A 217 -7.49 15.35 -10.73
N LEU A 218 -7.89 15.70 -11.96
CA LEU A 218 -6.96 15.79 -13.08
C LEU A 218 -5.83 16.82 -12.84
N ARG A 219 -6.14 17.95 -12.19
CA ARG A 219 -5.14 18.94 -11.79
C ARG A 219 -4.19 18.41 -10.72
N ALA A 220 -4.72 17.68 -9.71
CA ALA A 220 -3.90 17.06 -8.69
C ALA A 220 -2.96 16.01 -9.30
N LEU A 221 -3.47 15.14 -10.19
CA LEU A 221 -2.65 14.15 -10.90
C LEU A 221 -1.54 14.80 -11.73
N LYS A 222 -1.88 15.88 -12.45
CA LYS A 222 -0.87 16.65 -13.20
C LYS A 222 0.18 17.25 -12.27
N SER A 223 -0.23 17.83 -11.15
CA SER A 223 0.69 18.41 -10.16
C SER A 223 1.62 17.35 -9.57
N ILE A 224 1.09 16.18 -9.24
CA ILE A 224 1.89 15.04 -8.73
C ILE A 224 2.93 14.63 -9.77
N TYR A 225 2.50 14.45 -11.03
CA TYR A 225 3.40 14.08 -12.12
C TYR A 225 4.53 15.09 -12.32
N ASP A 226 4.19 16.39 -12.42
CA ASP A 226 5.16 17.46 -12.64
C ASP A 226 6.20 17.52 -11.49
N GLN A 227 5.74 17.35 -10.26
CA GLN A 227 6.61 17.34 -9.07
C GLN A 227 7.52 16.09 -9.02
N ALA A 228 6.96 14.89 -9.27
CA ALA A 228 7.71 13.65 -9.28
C ALA A 228 8.82 13.67 -10.34
N ALA A 229 8.55 14.22 -11.52
CA ALA A 229 9.53 14.37 -12.60
C ALA A 229 10.74 15.21 -12.17
N THR A 230 10.55 16.20 -11.29
CA THR A 230 11.68 17.07 -10.84
C THR A 230 12.67 16.35 -9.94
N VAL A 231 12.29 15.22 -9.33
CA VAL A 231 13.13 14.44 -8.40
C VAL A 231 13.48 13.06 -8.95
N ASN A 232 13.11 12.78 -10.20
CA ASN A 232 13.36 11.53 -10.90
C ASN A 232 12.88 10.30 -10.10
N CYS A 233 11.77 10.44 -9.37
CA CYS A 233 11.14 9.33 -8.63
C CYS A 233 10.12 8.63 -9.53
N GLN A 234 10.16 7.29 -9.55
CA GLN A 234 9.21 6.50 -10.34
C GLN A 234 7.80 6.74 -9.81
N LEU A 235 6.87 7.10 -10.71
CA LEU A 235 5.47 7.33 -10.38
C LEU A 235 4.59 6.30 -11.09
N ARG A 236 3.64 5.73 -10.35
CA ARG A 236 2.57 4.86 -10.87
C ARG A 236 1.21 5.39 -10.44
N VAL A 237 0.18 4.95 -11.10
CA VAL A 237 -1.21 5.22 -10.73
C VAL A 237 -1.89 3.89 -10.46
N CYS A 238 -2.60 3.81 -9.35
CA CYS A 238 -3.45 2.67 -8.99
C CYS A 238 -4.84 3.19 -8.58
N GLY A 239 -5.87 2.41 -8.87
CA GLY A 239 -7.26 2.77 -8.67
C GLY A 239 -8.01 2.90 -10.01
N GLU A 240 -9.27 3.27 -9.92
CA GLU A 240 -10.16 3.46 -11.06
C GLU A 240 -10.03 4.89 -11.59
N LEU A 241 -9.84 5.02 -12.91
CA LEU A 241 -9.87 6.28 -13.65
C LEU A 241 -10.82 6.15 -14.82
#